data_e2559be27bc82871219085b1a56ffa49
#
_entry.id   e2559be27bc82871219085b1a56ffa49
#
_cell.length_a   1.000
_cell.length_b   1.000
_cell.length_c   1.000
_cell.angle_alpha   90.00
_cell.angle_beta   90.00
_cell.angle_gamma   90.00
#
_symmetry.space_group_name_H-M   'P 1'
#
loop_
_entity.id
_entity.type
_entity.pdbx_description
1 polymer ?
#
loop_
_entity_poly.entity_id
_entity_poly.type
_entity_poly.pdbx_seq_one_letter_code
_entity_poly.pdbx_strand_id
1 'polypeptide(L)'
;MNASLVSVLVVLLLVSLAALAVALVALSRTTHSARRRSRHDPEHVPADLQGLRREVQALRSEATEALRHLSMVRYDAFGDMGGRLSWSLALLDDSGNGVVLTSIHGRSEARTYAKSITGWSCEQAMSPEEGEAVQHAKSA
;
A
#
# COMPACT_ATOMS: atom_id res chain seq x y z
N MET A 1 15.32 6.92 55.42
CA MET A 1 15.27 6.37 54.07
C MET A 1 16.01 7.37 53.19
N ASN A 2 17.17 7.03 52.63
CA ASN A 2 18.08 7.98 51.98
C ASN A 2 17.48 8.45 50.65
N ALA A 3 17.44 9.74 50.42
CA ALA A 3 16.89 10.35 49.21
C ALA A 3 17.45 9.72 47.90
N SER A 4 18.71 9.30 47.92
CA SER A 4 19.37 8.58 46.85
C SER A 4 18.77 7.21 46.55
N LEU A 5 18.36 6.46 47.57
CA LEU A 5 17.68 5.16 47.40
C LEU A 5 16.30 5.33 46.77
N VAL A 6 15.55 6.35 47.14
CA VAL A 6 14.23 6.64 46.56
C VAL A 6 14.38 7.03 45.09
N SER A 7 15.36 7.85 44.73
CA SER A 7 15.63 8.24 43.33
C SER A 7 15.99 7.04 42.46
N VAL A 8 16.80 6.11 42.93
CA VAL A 8 17.18 4.90 42.21
C VAL A 8 15.96 4.00 41.98
N LEU A 9 15.11 3.83 43.01
CA LEU A 9 13.86 3.03 42.87
C LEU A 9 12.90 3.63 41.88
N VAL A 10 12.73 4.95 41.83
CA VAL A 10 11.87 5.65 40.85
C VAL A 10 12.40 5.47 39.43
N VAL A 11 13.72 5.62 39.25
CA VAL A 11 14.32 5.39 37.90
C VAL A 11 14.12 3.95 37.43
N LEU A 12 14.36 2.97 38.29
CA LEU A 12 14.13 1.56 37.97
C LEU A 12 12.67 1.26 37.62
N LEU A 13 11.73 1.88 38.32
CA LEU A 13 10.30 1.74 38.05
C LEU A 13 9.92 2.33 36.66
N LEU A 14 10.45 3.52 36.34
CA LEU A 14 10.23 4.14 35.04
C LEU A 14 10.80 3.31 33.88
N VAL A 15 12.01 2.77 34.04
CA VAL A 15 12.64 1.91 33.05
C VAL A 15 11.84 0.63 32.85
N SER A 16 11.35 0.01 33.94
CA SER A 16 10.53 -1.21 33.82
C SER A 16 9.18 -0.96 33.13
N LEU A 17 8.54 0.19 33.40
CA LEU A 17 7.31 0.59 32.72
C LEU A 17 7.53 0.85 31.23
N ALA A 18 8.61 1.51 30.87
CA ALA A 18 8.99 1.75 29.48
C ALA A 18 9.27 0.43 28.73
N ALA A 19 9.99 -0.50 29.35
CA ALA A 19 10.25 -1.83 28.79
C ALA A 19 8.95 -2.63 28.59
N LEU A 20 8.01 -2.56 29.55
CA LEU A 20 6.71 -3.22 29.42
C LEU A 20 5.88 -2.63 28.28
N ALA A 21 5.87 -1.31 28.12
CA ALA A 21 5.17 -0.64 27.02
C ALA A 21 5.73 -1.06 25.65
N VAL A 22 7.05 -1.11 25.50
CA VAL A 22 7.71 -1.59 24.27
C VAL A 22 7.38 -3.06 24.00
N ALA A 23 7.38 -3.92 25.01
CA ALA A 23 7.02 -5.32 24.87
C ALA A 23 5.56 -5.51 24.43
N LEU A 24 4.62 -4.72 24.97
CA LEU A 24 3.20 -4.75 24.55
C LEU A 24 3.01 -4.29 23.10
N VAL A 25 3.72 -3.24 22.67
CA VAL A 25 3.69 -2.77 21.27
C VAL A 25 4.31 -3.81 20.33
N ALA A 26 5.42 -4.45 20.72
CA ALA A 26 6.04 -5.51 19.95
C ALA A 26 5.10 -6.73 19.83
N LEU A 27 4.43 -7.13 20.93
CA LEU A 27 3.48 -8.23 20.93
C LEU A 27 2.27 -7.93 20.04
N SER A 28 1.73 -6.71 20.06
CA SER A 28 0.61 -6.32 19.20
C SER A 28 1.01 -6.37 17.72
N ARG A 29 2.22 -5.96 17.37
CA ARG A 29 2.73 -6.04 15.98
C ARG A 29 2.94 -7.49 15.51
N THR A 30 3.45 -8.37 16.39
CA THR A 30 3.64 -9.79 16.04
C THR A 30 2.32 -10.55 15.92
N THR A 31 1.32 -10.23 16.76
CA THR A 31 -0.01 -10.87 16.65
C THR A 31 -0.76 -10.44 15.40
N HIS A 32 -0.61 -9.19 14.94
CA HIS A 32 -1.14 -8.75 13.64
C HIS A 32 -0.45 -9.46 12.46
N SER A 33 0.87 -9.67 12.52
CA SER A 33 1.64 -10.35 11.48
C SER A 33 1.38 -11.86 11.46
N ALA A 34 1.23 -12.49 12.63
CA ALA A 34 0.90 -13.91 12.74
C ALA A 34 -0.54 -14.19 12.29
N ARG A 35 -1.51 -13.30 12.57
CA ARG A 35 -2.88 -13.38 12.05
C ARG A 35 -2.94 -13.30 10.52
N ARG A 36 -2.05 -12.52 9.87
CA ARG A 36 -1.94 -12.48 8.41
C ARG A 36 -1.38 -13.78 7.84
N ARG A 37 -0.40 -14.42 8.49
CA ARG A 37 0.18 -15.70 8.03
C ARG A 37 -0.73 -16.91 8.23
N SER A 38 -1.49 -16.95 9.31
CA SER A 38 -2.44 -18.06 9.59
C SER A 38 -3.69 -18.02 8.70
N ARG A 39 -3.93 -16.89 7.99
CA ARG A 39 -5.05 -16.75 7.03
C ARG A 39 -4.75 -17.31 5.64
N HIS A 40 -3.53 -17.72 5.38
CA HIS A 40 -3.14 -18.28 4.08
C HIS A 40 -2.78 -19.77 4.16
N ASP A 41 -3.40 -20.51 5.08
CA ASP A 41 -3.36 -21.96 5.05
C ASP A 41 -4.53 -22.45 4.16
N PRO A 42 -4.26 -22.89 2.90
CA PRO A 42 -5.30 -23.25 1.96
C PRO A 42 -6.07 -24.52 2.38
N GLU A 43 -5.67 -25.16 3.46
CA GLU A 43 -6.23 -26.42 3.93
C GLU A 43 -7.30 -26.24 5.03
N HIS A 44 -7.47 -25.05 5.58
CA HIS A 44 -8.42 -24.80 6.68
C HIS A 44 -9.66 -24.06 6.23
N VAL A 45 -10.53 -24.75 5.47
CA VAL A 45 -11.87 -24.24 5.15
C VAL A 45 -12.76 -24.39 6.39
N PRO A 46 -13.36 -23.32 6.93
CA PRO A 46 -14.27 -23.40 8.08
C PRO A 46 -15.44 -24.34 7.80
N ALA A 47 -15.68 -25.29 8.71
CA ALA A 47 -16.74 -26.29 8.55
C ALA A 47 -18.15 -25.72 8.80
N ASP A 48 -18.27 -24.52 9.33
CA ASP A 48 -19.54 -23.89 9.65
C ASP A 48 -19.85 -22.69 8.70
N LEU A 49 -21.12 -22.43 8.49
CA LEU A 49 -21.61 -21.36 7.61
C LEU A 49 -21.18 -19.96 8.06
N GLN A 50 -21.05 -19.73 9.37
CA GLN A 50 -20.64 -18.44 9.92
C GLN A 50 -19.14 -18.21 9.75
N GLY A 51 -18.34 -19.26 9.92
CA GLY A 51 -16.90 -19.22 9.64
C GLY A 51 -16.63 -18.94 8.16
N LEU A 52 -17.34 -19.65 7.28
CA LEU A 52 -17.23 -19.44 5.83
C LEU A 52 -17.62 -17.99 5.43
N ARG A 53 -18.69 -17.43 5.99
CA ARG A 53 -19.07 -16.03 5.74
C ARG A 53 -17.98 -15.05 6.16
N ARG A 54 -17.37 -15.26 7.34
CA ARG A 54 -16.27 -14.41 7.84
C ARG A 54 -15.03 -14.53 6.93
N GLU A 55 -14.73 -15.72 6.47
CA GLU A 55 -13.61 -15.96 5.56
C GLU A 55 -13.84 -15.24 4.21
N VAL A 56 -15.03 -15.39 3.63
CA VAL A 56 -15.40 -14.70 2.38
C VAL A 56 -15.34 -13.18 2.55
N GLN A 57 -15.77 -12.63 3.69
CA GLN A 57 -15.67 -11.20 3.96
C GLN A 57 -14.21 -10.74 4.07
N ALA A 58 -13.35 -11.51 4.73
CA ALA A 58 -11.93 -11.23 4.84
C ALA A 58 -11.25 -11.23 3.46
N LEU A 59 -11.50 -12.27 2.65
CA LEU A 59 -10.98 -12.37 1.28
C LEU A 59 -11.47 -11.23 0.38
N ARG A 60 -12.74 -10.82 0.50
CA ARG A 60 -13.25 -9.65 -0.23
C ARG A 60 -12.54 -8.36 0.18
N SER A 61 -12.31 -8.16 1.49
CA SER A 61 -11.57 -6.98 1.97
C SER A 61 -10.14 -6.96 1.44
N GLU A 62 -9.46 -8.10 1.44
CA GLU A 62 -8.11 -8.22 0.87
C GLU A 62 -8.10 -7.99 -0.65
N ALA A 63 -9.10 -8.50 -1.36
CA ALA A 63 -9.23 -8.29 -2.80
C ALA A 63 -9.47 -6.81 -3.15
N THR A 64 -10.22 -6.08 -2.33
CA THR A 64 -10.48 -4.64 -2.54
C THR A 64 -9.21 -3.79 -2.42
N GLU A 65 -8.26 -4.19 -1.56
CA GLU A 65 -6.97 -3.51 -1.39
C GLU A 65 -5.90 -3.97 -2.40
N ALA A 66 -6.18 -5.00 -3.20
CA ALA A 66 -5.25 -5.48 -4.20
C ALA A 66 -5.19 -4.51 -5.40
N LEU A 67 -3.97 -4.23 -5.90
CA LEU A 67 -3.77 -3.45 -7.13
C LEU A 67 -4.16 -4.30 -8.34
N ARG A 68 -5.38 -4.17 -8.81
CA ARG A 68 -5.95 -4.97 -9.90
C ARG A 68 -6.46 -4.15 -11.07
N HIS A 69 -6.65 -2.86 -10.88
CA HIS A 69 -6.98 -1.91 -11.94
C HIS A 69 -5.69 -1.43 -12.60
N LEU A 70 -5.40 -1.96 -13.77
CA LEU A 70 -4.17 -1.69 -14.49
C LEU A 70 -4.48 -1.17 -15.88
N SER A 71 -3.85 -0.07 -16.28
CA SER A 71 -3.90 0.43 -17.64
C SER A 71 -2.60 1.10 -18.03
N MET A 72 -2.19 0.95 -19.29
CA MET A 72 -1.01 1.59 -19.86
C MET A 72 -1.39 2.37 -21.13
N VAL A 73 -1.01 3.64 -21.16
CA VAL A 73 -1.09 4.51 -22.33
C VAL A 73 0.32 4.73 -22.88
N ARG A 74 0.52 4.49 -24.15
CA ARG A 74 1.81 4.76 -24.83
C ARG A 74 1.64 5.89 -25.82
N TYR A 75 2.62 6.79 -25.86
CA TYR A 75 2.55 8.01 -26.66
C TYR A 75 3.94 8.48 -27.10
N ASP A 76 3.96 9.43 -28.01
CA ASP A 76 5.16 10.17 -28.41
C ASP A 76 5.18 11.51 -27.66
N ALA A 77 6.03 11.63 -26.65
CA ALA A 77 6.13 12.84 -25.84
C ALA A 77 6.74 14.01 -26.63
N PHE A 78 7.50 13.71 -27.69
CA PHE A 78 8.14 14.70 -28.55
C PHE A 78 7.82 14.36 -30.00
N GLY A 79 7.39 15.38 -30.76
CA GLY A 79 6.91 15.21 -32.14
C GLY A 79 7.96 14.76 -33.17
N ASP A 80 9.24 14.75 -32.80
CA ASP A 80 10.38 14.36 -33.64
C ASP A 80 10.90 12.93 -33.34
N MET A 81 10.26 12.23 -32.37
CA MET A 81 10.64 10.88 -31.96
C MET A 81 9.42 9.97 -32.04
N GLY A 82 9.27 9.30 -33.17
CA GLY A 82 8.24 8.28 -33.33
C GLY A 82 8.53 7.00 -32.57
N GLY A 83 7.55 6.10 -32.50
CA GLY A 83 7.69 4.76 -31.91
C GLY A 83 6.96 4.57 -30.59
N ARG A 84 6.29 5.62 -30.07
CA ARG A 84 5.47 5.57 -28.84
C ARG A 84 6.27 4.96 -27.67
N LEU A 85 7.48 5.48 -27.48
CA LEU A 85 8.40 4.96 -26.43
C LEU A 85 8.08 5.48 -25.05
N SER A 86 7.42 6.63 -24.95
CA SER A 86 6.91 7.17 -23.68
C SER A 86 5.63 6.43 -23.27
N TRP A 87 5.42 6.31 -21.97
CA TRP A 87 4.25 5.61 -21.45
C TRP A 87 3.83 6.15 -20.07
N SER A 88 2.54 6.03 -19.78
CA SER A 88 1.95 6.24 -18.44
C SER A 88 1.22 4.97 -18.04
N LEU A 89 1.51 4.44 -16.84
CA LEU A 89 0.97 3.21 -16.29
C LEU A 89 0.24 3.53 -14.98
N ALA A 90 -1.05 3.24 -14.92
CA ALA A 90 -1.84 3.29 -13.69
C ALA A 90 -1.92 1.90 -13.06
N LEU A 91 -1.70 1.83 -11.73
CA LEU A 91 -1.84 0.64 -10.88
C LEU A 91 -2.67 1.04 -9.66
N LEU A 92 -3.92 0.59 -9.59
CA LEU A 92 -4.89 1.05 -8.60
C LEU A 92 -5.67 -0.11 -7.99
N ASP A 93 -6.13 0.07 -6.74
CA ASP A 93 -7.07 -0.81 -6.06
C ASP A 93 -8.53 -0.48 -6.44
N ASP A 94 -9.50 -1.24 -5.90
CA ASP A 94 -10.94 -1.02 -6.14
C ASP A 94 -11.44 0.33 -5.61
N SER A 95 -10.75 0.93 -4.65
CA SER A 95 -11.06 2.24 -4.08
C SER A 95 -10.44 3.38 -4.89
N GLY A 96 -9.62 3.06 -5.89
CA GLY A 96 -8.90 4.02 -6.71
C GLY A 96 -7.66 4.59 -6.02
N ASN A 97 -7.07 3.85 -5.09
CA ASN A 97 -5.82 4.22 -4.46
C ASN A 97 -4.67 3.45 -5.10
N GLY A 98 -3.52 4.10 -5.24
CA GLY A 98 -2.34 3.48 -5.81
C GLY A 98 -1.40 4.49 -6.43
N VAL A 99 -0.89 4.20 -7.62
CA VAL A 99 0.17 4.99 -8.25
C VAL A 99 -0.04 5.08 -9.77
N VAL A 100 0.28 6.23 -10.33
CA VAL A 100 0.56 6.38 -11.75
C VAL A 100 2.06 6.60 -11.96
N LEU A 101 2.65 5.80 -12.83
CA LEU A 101 4.04 5.87 -13.24
C LEU A 101 4.10 6.40 -14.67
N THR A 102 4.95 7.38 -14.92
CA THR A 102 5.13 7.97 -16.25
C THR A 102 6.61 7.93 -16.61
N SER A 103 6.93 7.36 -17.76
CA SER A 103 8.27 7.40 -18.33
C SER A 103 8.25 8.17 -19.63
N ILE A 104 8.99 9.27 -19.64
CA ILE A 104 9.15 10.15 -20.82
C ILE A 104 10.48 9.80 -21.47
N HIS A 105 10.43 9.33 -22.70
CA HIS A 105 11.60 8.99 -23.48
C HIS A 105 12.05 10.16 -24.33
N GLY A 106 13.24 10.69 -24.06
CA GLY A 106 13.92 11.72 -24.86
C GLY A 106 14.98 11.12 -25.77
N ARG A 107 15.66 11.94 -26.54
CA ARG A 107 16.70 11.51 -27.50
C ARG A 107 17.90 10.84 -26.85
N SER A 108 18.31 11.28 -25.66
CA SER A 108 19.51 10.83 -24.97
C SER A 108 19.24 10.17 -23.62
N GLU A 109 18.06 10.38 -23.05
CA GLU A 109 17.69 9.89 -21.72
C GLU A 109 16.20 9.61 -21.63
N ALA A 110 15.84 8.70 -20.70
CA ALA A 110 14.46 8.52 -20.27
C ALA A 110 14.34 8.96 -18.81
N ARG A 111 13.24 9.61 -18.46
CA ARG A 111 12.93 10.05 -17.09
C ARG A 111 11.64 9.41 -16.65
N THR A 112 11.65 8.85 -15.43
CA THR A 112 10.47 8.22 -14.84
C THR A 112 10.03 9.01 -13.61
N TYR A 113 8.73 9.24 -13.52
CA TYR A 113 8.05 9.95 -12.44
C TYR A 113 6.98 9.04 -11.85
N ALA A 114 6.70 9.23 -10.57
CA ALA A 114 5.61 8.55 -9.86
C ALA A 114 4.72 9.59 -9.18
N LYS A 115 3.40 9.42 -9.27
CA LYS A 115 2.41 10.23 -8.56
C LYS A 115 1.47 9.30 -7.81
N SER A 116 1.15 9.65 -6.56
CA SER A 116 0.17 8.92 -5.76
C SER A 116 -1.25 9.29 -6.20
N ILE A 117 -2.10 8.27 -6.32
CA ILE A 117 -3.52 8.42 -6.62
C ILE A 117 -4.30 8.04 -5.37
N THR A 118 -5.32 8.83 -5.03
CA THR A 118 -6.24 8.58 -3.93
C THR A 118 -7.66 8.83 -4.41
N GLY A 119 -8.53 7.81 -4.29
CA GLY A 119 -9.92 7.92 -4.74
C GLY A 119 -10.05 8.31 -6.22
N TRP A 120 -9.23 7.74 -7.11
CA TRP A 120 -9.17 8.01 -8.55
C TRP A 120 -8.72 9.43 -8.91
N SER A 121 -8.09 10.14 -7.97
CA SER A 121 -7.65 11.52 -8.13
C SER A 121 -6.21 11.71 -7.67
N CYS A 122 -5.54 12.72 -8.20
CA CYS A 122 -4.19 13.11 -7.81
C CYS A 122 -4.19 14.56 -7.32
N GLU A 123 -3.49 14.86 -6.23
CA GLU A 123 -3.28 16.22 -5.75
C GLU A 123 -2.41 17.04 -6.70
N GLN A 124 -1.49 16.39 -7.40
CA GLN A 124 -0.64 17.00 -8.40
C GLN A 124 -1.35 17.04 -9.76
N ALA A 125 -1.06 18.06 -10.56
CA ALA A 125 -1.57 18.13 -11.93
C ALA A 125 -1.10 16.89 -12.72
N MET A 126 -2.04 16.15 -13.30
CA MET A 126 -1.76 15.02 -14.20
C MET A 126 -1.61 15.50 -15.63
N SER A 127 -0.73 14.85 -16.41
CA SER A 127 -0.72 15.01 -17.86
C SER A 127 -1.99 14.37 -18.47
N PRO A 128 -2.35 14.73 -19.73
CA PRO A 128 -3.47 14.09 -20.41
C PRO A 128 -3.35 12.56 -20.45
N GLU A 129 -2.16 12.03 -20.70
CA GLU A 129 -1.88 10.58 -20.80
C GLU A 129 -1.93 9.87 -19.44
N GLU A 130 -1.52 10.54 -18.36
CA GLU A 130 -1.69 10.06 -17.00
C GLU A 130 -3.17 9.97 -16.62
N GLY A 131 -3.94 11.03 -16.95
CA GLY A 131 -5.39 11.06 -16.76
C GLY A 131 -6.10 9.97 -17.56
N GLU A 132 -5.70 9.76 -18.81
CA GLU A 132 -6.23 8.69 -19.68
C GLU A 132 -5.92 7.31 -19.08
N ALA A 133 -4.69 7.07 -18.60
CA ALA A 133 -4.32 5.81 -17.97
C ALA A 133 -5.18 5.51 -16.72
N VAL A 134 -5.41 6.51 -15.86
CA VAL A 134 -6.27 6.37 -14.67
C VAL A 134 -7.73 6.09 -15.07
N GLN A 135 -8.26 6.78 -16.09
CA GLN A 135 -9.63 6.56 -16.57
C GLN A 135 -9.82 5.17 -17.19
N HIS A 136 -8.87 4.70 -17.99
CA HIS A 136 -8.90 3.35 -18.55
C HIS A 136 -8.80 2.28 -17.45
N ALA A 137 -7.93 2.47 -16.46
CA ALA A 137 -7.84 1.57 -15.31
C ALA A 137 -9.16 1.49 -14.53
N LYS A 138 -9.89 2.61 -14.39
CA LYS A 138 -11.18 2.67 -13.70
C LYS A 138 -12.29 1.90 -14.44
N SER A 139 -12.20 1.82 -15.76
CA SER A 139 -13.19 1.16 -16.60
C SER A 139 -12.88 -0.31 -16.90
N ALA A 140 -11.71 -0.80 -16.49
CA ALA A 140 -11.26 -2.18 -16.63
C ALA A 140 -11.75 -3.05 -15.47
#